data_9b83efb8eda7e6a955aa660c08d80b94
#
_entry.id   9b83efb8eda7e6a955aa660c08d80b94
#
_cell.length_a   1.000
_cell.length_b   1.000
_cell.length_c   1.000
_cell.angle_alpha   90.00
_cell.angle_beta   90.00
_cell.angle_gamma   90.00
#
_symmetry.space_group_name_H-M   'P 1'
#
loop_
_entity.id
_entity.type
_entity.pdbx_description
1 polymer ?
#
loop_
_entity_poly.entity_id
_entity_poly.type
_entity_poly.pdbx_seq_one_letter_code
_entity_poly.pdbx_strand_id
1 'polypeptide(L)'
;MNRLLELALSQPKTAKAFSDTLKGLGGTIRVENLIQWYGTDADYYFVPTDMCVPILRNLMIERIEKEPGNVIAKVEELMLRQSGNSDLGQTMDYITLAAHYYEFISGIGSITLSNPDEYVRKYEKDWYQADLIYRQVTDCYYQITPTETLFDDVQKVKSGIDHHYAKFCNRQNLEWTKCIIEAGGLKSLHLPLQKDFYDTYIKKMQKKVAVIVSDALRYEMAQELIGELAKSKHIAKLSMMLAMLPTETKYCKPVLLPHKEIELCKIADDLNMSVDNKVLSTTADRSTHLENYKDDAIAVTFEEVVKYNTAHNIELFKHTLVYVFHDEIDDTGHDGSPKKVVETCRQAIKDIATMIPRIHATYNVTEVYVTSDHGFLFNDIDFAEKDKLPVTEDTLERKSRYYLTHSEGKQDGIAKFPLSEVSGMTNASDVYVAVPEGTNRFAAPSGGYMFTHGGASLQEMLIPLIVSRMERTDNKQPVGVMVLNRNLSIQSSRLRFYLLQTEAVNMDAKERTVTVGLYHNDQIVSTIKTIQLDKTAPSLDDRKILVDLTLNKHVESNLLQLRVYIARDTGMLNPLCRENVTNNTLIEQDDF
;
A
#
# COMPACT_ATOMS: atom_id res chain seq x y z
N MET A 1 -6.20 41.46 11.53
CA MET A 1 -5.26 41.46 10.38
C MET A 1 -4.95 40.05 9.90
N ASN A 2 -4.56 39.11 10.75
CA ASN A 2 -4.22 37.73 10.39
C ASN A 2 -5.32 37.01 9.60
N ARG A 3 -6.60 37.09 10.01
CA ARG A 3 -7.73 36.43 9.35
C ARG A 3 -8.05 36.98 7.95
N LEU A 4 -7.74 38.25 7.69
CA LEU A 4 -7.91 38.87 6.37
C LEU A 4 -6.78 38.46 5.40
N LEU A 5 -5.58 38.29 5.93
CA LEU A 5 -4.43 37.76 5.19
C LEU A 5 -4.62 36.28 4.85
N GLU A 6 -5.13 35.46 5.78
CA GLU A 6 -5.48 34.05 5.53
C GLU A 6 -6.53 33.93 4.43
N LEU A 7 -7.58 34.76 4.46
CA LEU A 7 -8.61 34.81 3.42
C LEU A 7 -8.07 35.29 2.07
N ALA A 8 -7.15 36.24 2.08
CA ALA A 8 -6.52 36.73 0.85
C ALA A 8 -5.55 35.71 0.25
N LEU A 9 -4.83 34.95 1.06
CA LEU A 9 -3.89 33.90 0.64
C LEU A 9 -4.59 32.61 0.22
N SER A 10 -5.81 32.36 0.70
CA SER A 10 -6.61 31.20 0.28
C SER A 10 -7.13 31.30 -1.17
N GLN A 11 -7.05 32.48 -1.81
CA GLN A 11 -7.44 32.67 -3.20
C GLN A 11 -6.19 32.79 -4.12
N PRO A 12 -6.00 31.90 -5.13
CA PRO A 12 -4.79 31.86 -5.96
C PRO A 12 -4.41 33.19 -6.63
N LYS A 13 -5.40 33.99 -7.06
CA LYS A 13 -5.17 35.29 -7.71
C LYS A 13 -4.66 36.34 -6.72
N THR A 14 -5.19 36.37 -5.51
CA THR A 14 -4.78 37.33 -4.46
C THR A 14 -3.44 36.96 -3.86
N ALA A 15 -3.17 35.68 -3.72
CA ALA A 15 -1.90 35.15 -3.28
C ALA A 15 -0.77 35.50 -4.27
N LYS A 16 -1.02 35.37 -5.57
CA LYS A 16 -0.08 35.76 -6.62
C LYS A 16 0.20 37.27 -6.60
N ALA A 17 -0.86 38.09 -6.52
CA ALA A 17 -0.72 39.54 -6.47
C ALA A 17 0.06 40.00 -5.22
N PHE A 18 -0.16 39.34 -4.07
CA PHE A 18 0.56 39.60 -2.84
C PHE A 18 2.04 39.16 -2.93
N SER A 19 2.30 38.00 -3.54
CA SER A 19 3.66 37.53 -3.84
C SER A 19 4.41 38.48 -4.77
N ASP A 20 3.75 38.95 -5.85
CA ASP A 20 4.35 39.90 -6.80
C ASP A 20 4.62 41.27 -6.15
N THR A 21 3.77 41.70 -5.23
CA THR A 21 3.97 42.93 -4.43
C THR A 21 5.17 42.77 -3.49
N LEU A 22 5.29 41.63 -2.80
CA LEU A 22 6.44 41.34 -1.94
C LEU A 22 7.75 41.22 -2.74
N LYS A 23 7.72 40.64 -3.93
CA LYS A 23 8.87 40.62 -4.86
C LYS A 23 9.27 42.02 -5.27
N GLY A 24 8.30 42.93 -5.51
CA GLY A 24 8.54 44.34 -5.78
C GLY A 24 9.15 45.10 -4.59
N LEU A 25 8.81 44.70 -3.35
CA LEU A 25 9.42 45.25 -2.13
C LEU A 25 10.77 44.60 -1.80
N GLY A 26 11.08 43.42 -2.37
CA GLY A 26 12.31 42.67 -2.15
C GLY A 26 13.60 43.39 -2.56
N GLY A 27 13.50 44.45 -3.39
CA GLY A 27 14.63 45.38 -3.62
C GLY A 27 14.98 46.22 -2.38
N THR A 28 14.06 46.34 -1.41
CA THR A 28 14.23 47.16 -0.20
C THR A 28 14.51 46.28 1.03
N ILE A 29 14.01 45.03 1.07
CA ILE A 29 14.21 44.09 2.19
C ILE A 29 14.88 42.86 1.58
N ARG A 30 16.18 42.70 1.80
CA ARG A 30 16.88 41.46 1.42
C ARG A 30 16.45 40.34 2.31
N VAL A 31 15.98 39.25 1.69
CA VAL A 31 15.52 38.01 2.37
C VAL A 31 16.60 37.46 3.30
N GLU A 32 17.86 37.52 2.87
CA GLU A 32 19.00 37.12 3.69
C GLU A 32 19.06 37.89 5.01
N ASN A 33 18.70 39.19 5.01
CA ASN A 33 18.67 40.01 6.23
C ASN A 33 17.53 39.56 7.18
N LEU A 34 16.38 39.17 6.65
CA LEU A 34 15.28 38.66 7.49
C LEU A 34 15.69 37.36 8.19
N ILE A 35 16.30 36.44 7.47
CA ILE A 35 16.79 35.19 8.04
C ILE A 35 17.93 35.45 9.03
N GLN A 36 18.83 36.39 8.71
CA GLN A 36 19.91 36.78 9.60
C GLN A 36 19.39 37.41 10.89
N TRP A 37 18.31 38.20 10.83
CA TRP A 37 17.74 38.88 12.01
C TRP A 37 16.81 37.98 12.84
N TYR A 38 16.04 37.13 12.21
CA TYR A 38 14.98 36.36 12.87
C TYR A 38 15.25 34.86 12.91
N GLY A 39 16.26 34.38 12.18
CA GLY A 39 16.60 32.96 12.10
C GLY A 39 15.69 32.16 11.17
N THR A 40 16.07 30.91 10.93
CA THR A 40 15.30 29.95 10.12
C THR A 40 14.08 29.37 10.85
N ASP A 41 14.02 29.51 12.17
CA ASP A 41 12.94 29.01 13.03
C ASP A 41 11.85 30.04 13.33
N ALA A 42 12.02 31.28 12.84
CA ALA A 42 11.02 32.32 13.05
C ALA A 42 9.68 31.92 12.40
N ASP A 43 8.60 32.28 13.08
CA ASP A 43 7.24 32.06 12.61
C ASP A 43 6.85 33.11 11.55
N TYR A 44 7.32 32.88 10.31
CA TYR A 44 7.01 33.75 9.20
C TYR A 44 5.58 33.48 8.72
N TYR A 45 4.72 34.48 8.80
CA TYR A 45 3.32 34.38 8.36
C TYR A 45 3.17 34.05 6.87
N PHE A 46 4.07 34.57 6.03
CA PHE A 46 4.18 34.31 4.61
C PHE A 46 5.65 34.05 4.28
N VAL A 47 5.92 32.97 3.55
CA VAL A 47 7.28 32.60 3.15
C VAL A 47 7.38 32.61 1.64
N PRO A 48 7.96 33.67 1.02
CA PRO A 48 8.27 33.69 -0.41
C PRO A 48 9.22 32.54 -0.78
N THR A 49 9.18 32.09 -2.03
CA THR A 49 10.03 31.00 -2.52
C THR A 49 11.52 31.23 -2.21
N ASP A 50 12.00 32.48 -2.35
CA ASP A 50 13.39 32.85 -2.07
C ASP A 50 13.77 32.69 -0.58
N MET A 51 12.79 32.81 0.34
CA MET A 51 13.00 32.51 1.77
C MET A 51 12.97 31.01 2.08
N CYS A 52 12.24 30.23 1.31
CA CYS A 52 12.17 28.78 1.52
C CYS A 52 13.53 28.12 1.32
N VAL A 53 14.29 28.52 0.32
CA VAL A 53 15.58 27.90 -0.03
C VAL A 53 16.54 27.85 1.16
N PRO A 54 16.89 28.95 1.84
CA PRO A 54 17.80 28.88 3.00
C PRO A 54 17.19 28.15 4.20
N ILE A 55 15.86 28.20 4.40
CA ILE A 55 15.18 27.44 5.46
C ILE A 55 15.30 25.94 5.16
N LEU A 56 14.94 25.49 3.97
CA LEU A 56 15.01 24.08 3.56
C LEU A 56 16.46 23.56 3.61
N ARG A 57 17.45 24.36 3.20
CA ARG A 57 18.86 24.03 3.34
C ARG A 57 19.26 23.80 4.79
N ASN A 58 18.87 24.68 5.70
CA ASN A 58 19.13 24.51 7.13
C ASN A 58 18.48 23.26 7.68
N LEU A 59 17.22 22.99 7.32
CA LEU A 59 16.52 21.76 7.74
C LEU A 59 17.25 20.51 7.28
N MET A 60 17.71 20.44 6.02
CA MET A 60 18.42 19.30 5.47
C MET A 60 19.82 19.10 6.07
N ILE A 61 20.62 20.16 6.19
CA ILE A 61 22.04 20.02 6.53
C ILE A 61 22.28 19.99 8.04
N GLU A 62 21.50 20.74 8.81
CA GLU A 62 21.78 20.94 10.24
C GLU A 62 20.84 20.13 11.16
N ARG A 63 19.63 19.81 10.69
CA ARG A 63 18.55 19.38 11.59
C ARG A 63 17.96 18.01 11.29
N ILE A 64 17.95 17.55 10.03
CA ILE A 64 17.20 16.36 9.61
C ILE A 64 17.59 15.08 10.37
N GLU A 65 18.87 14.90 10.70
CA GLU A 65 19.34 13.75 11.47
C GLU A 65 19.13 13.89 12.98
N LYS A 66 19.14 15.13 13.47
CA LYS A 66 19.12 15.41 14.93
C LYS A 66 17.70 15.49 15.49
N GLU A 67 16.79 16.06 14.70
CA GLU A 67 15.41 16.36 15.11
C GLU A 67 14.40 16.18 13.96
N PRO A 68 14.32 14.97 13.39
CA PRO A 68 13.51 14.74 12.19
C PRO A 68 12.04 15.10 12.36
N GLY A 69 11.42 14.85 13.52
CA GLY A 69 10.02 15.22 13.78
C GLY A 69 9.78 16.73 13.70
N ASN A 70 10.72 17.56 14.16
CA ASN A 70 10.64 19.01 14.02
C ASN A 70 10.79 19.45 12.56
N VAL A 71 11.63 18.74 11.79
CA VAL A 71 11.79 18.99 10.35
C VAL A 71 10.48 18.71 9.60
N ILE A 72 9.82 17.58 9.87
CA ILE A 72 8.53 17.24 9.29
C ILE A 72 7.50 18.33 9.55
N ALA A 73 7.32 18.71 10.82
CA ALA A 73 6.37 19.74 11.21
C ALA A 73 6.66 21.10 10.53
N LYS A 74 7.94 21.46 10.39
CA LYS A 74 8.31 22.73 9.73
C LYS A 74 8.10 22.70 8.23
N VAL A 75 8.36 21.58 7.56
CA VAL A 75 8.09 21.45 6.13
C VAL A 75 6.59 21.48 5.86
N GLU A 76 5.77 20.79 6.65
CA GLU A 76 4.31 20.85 6.55
C GLU A 76 3.78 22.27 6.72
N GLU A 77 4.31 23.01 7.70
CA GLU A 77 3.98 24.42 7.90
C GLU A 77 4.33 25.27 6.67
N LEU A 78 5.52 25.05 6.07
CA LEU A 78 5.95 25.75 4.86
C LEU A 78 5.03 25.43 3.67
N MET A 79 4.66 24.17 3.48
CA MET A 79 3.72 23.76 2.43
C MET A 79 2.36 24.47 2.55
N LEU A 80 1.83 24.58 3.77
CA LEU A 80 0.57 25.28 4.03
C LEU A 80 0.65 26.79 3.79
N ARG A 81 1.81 27.42 4.01
CA ARG A 81 2.03 28.85 3.89
C ARG A 81 2.48 29.28 2.49
N GLN A 82 2.86 28.36 1.63
CA GLN A 82 3.14 28.66 0.23
C GLN A 82 1.86 28.74 -0.57
N SER A 83 1.63 29.85 -1.22
CA SER A 83 0.51 30.03 -2.15
C SER A 83 0.91 29.60 -3.55
N GLY A 84 0.40 28.45 -3.99
CA GLY A 84 0.49 28.00 -5.37
C GLY A 84 1.60 26.96 -5.61
N ASN A 85 1.60 26.38 -6.83
CA ASN A 85 2.63 25.43 -7.29
C ASN A 85 4.02 26.06 -7.15
N SER A 86 4.74 25.67 -6.10
CA SER A 86 6.12 26.06 -5.95
C SER A 86 6.99 25.03 -6.64
N ASP A 87 8.01 25.48 -7.34
CA ASP A 87 9.05 24.64 -7.93
C ASP A 87 9.82 23.81 -6.87
N LEU A 88 9.57 24.10 -5.58
CA LEU A 88 10.15 23.41 -4.43
C LEU A 88 9.28 22.29 -3.84
N GLY A 89 8.09 22.03 -4.40
CA GLY A 89 7.17 21.02 -3.87
C GLY A 89 7.81 19.63 -3.78
N GLN A 90 8.45 19.18 -4.85
CA GLN A 90 9.16 17.90 -4.88
C GLN A 90 10.31 17.83 -3.87
N THR A 91 11.02 18.93 -3.68
CA THR A 91 12.09 19.02 -2.66
C THR A 91 11.51 18.92 -1.25
N MET A 92 10.37 19.55 -0.97
CA MET A 92 9.69 19.47 0.32
C MET A 92 9.16 18.04 0.59
N ASP A 93 8.57 17.39 -0.40
CA ASP A 93 8.15 15.99 -0.31
C ASP A 93 9.34 15.08 0.01
N TYR A 94 10.48 15.30 -0.66
CA TYR A 94 11.72 14.57 -0.41
C TYR A 94 12.21 14.78 1.02
N ILE A 95 12.25 16.03 1.51
CA ILE A 95 12.71 16.34 2.88
C ILE A 95 11.81 15.65 3.90
N THR A 96 10.50 15.64 3.68
CA THR A 96 9.54 14.95 4.55
C THR A 96 9.82 13.44 4.60
N LEU A 97 9.98 12.80 3.45
CA LEU A 97 10.31 11.37 3.39
C LEU A 97 11.68 11.06 4.01
N ALA A 98 12.69 11.89 3.75
CA ALA A 98 14.01 11.75 4.33
C ALA A 98 13.99 11.90 5.85
N ALA A 99 13.21 12.85 6.38
CA ALA A 99 13.02 13.02 7.81
C ALA A 99 12.30 11.82 8.44
N HIS A 100 11.27 11.27 7.80
CA HIS A 100 10.62 10.03 8.25
C HIS A 100 11.61 8.85 8.28
N TYR A 101 12.53 8.78 7.32
CA TYR A 101 13.57 7.77 7.34
C TYR A 101 14.47 7.90 8.58
N TYR A 102 14.98 9.10 8.88
CA TYR A 102 15.84 9.32 10.05
C TYR A 102 15.08 9.13 11.37
N GLU A 103 13.82 9.54 11.45
CA GLU A 103 12.96 9.29 12.61
C GLU A 103 12.79 7.79 12.86
N PHE A 104 12.49 7.03 11.81
CA PHE A 104 12.34 5.59 11.88
C PHE A 104 13.63 4.90 12.31
N ILE A 105 14.76 5.20 11.65
CA ILE A 105 16.05 4.56 11.94
C ILE A 105 16.53 4.89 13.37
N SER A 106 16.30 6.12 13.84
CA SER A 106 16.67 6.51 15.21
C SER A 106 15.84 5.79 16.28
N GLY A 107 14.61 5.40 15.95
CA GLY A 107 13.70 4.66 16.83
C GLY A 107 13.96 3.15 16.87
N ILE A 108 14.82 2.60 16.00
CA ILE A 108 15.14 1.18 15.99
C ILE A 108 15.97 0.82 17.23
N GLY A 109 15.42 -0.07 18.06
CA GLY A 109 16.11 -0.61 19.23
C GLY A 109 17.14 -1.66 18.86
N SER A 110 17.27 -2.72 19.70
CA SER A 110 18.20 -3.83 19.44
C SER A 110 17.84 -4.55 18.13
N ILE A 111 18.87 -4.81 17.32
CA ILE A 111 18.79 -5.63 16.10
C ILE A 111 19.06 -7.11 16.42
N THR A 112 19.75 -7.40 17.51
CA THR A 112 20.02 -8.78 17.95
C THR A 112 18.79 -9.31 18.71
N LEU A 113 18.18 -10.37 18.17
CA LEU A 113 16.99 -11.03 18.72
C LEU A 113 17.32 -12.48 19.09
N SER A 114 16.45 -13.12 19.90
CA SER A 114 16.77 -14.39 20.54
C SER A 114 16.48 -15.63 19.67
N ASN A 115 15.60 -15.51 18.69
CA ASN A 115 15.22 -16.64 17.80
C ASN A 115 14.76 -16.14 16.43
N PRO A 116 14.79 -17.01 15.39
CA PRO A 116 14.42 -16.61 14.02
C PRO A 116 12.99 -16.09 13.85
N ASP A 117 12.00 -16.64 14.55
CA ASP A 117 10.62 -16.18 14.45
C ASP A 117 10.42 -14.75 14.99
N GLU A 118 11.29 -14.30 15.91
CA GLU A 118 11.26 -12.90 16.35
C GLU A 118 11.73 -11.94 15.26
N TYR A 119 12.73 -12.33 14.45
CA TYR A 119 13.17 -11.56 13.29
C TYR A 119 12.02 -11.42 12.29
N VAL A 120 11.31 -12.52 11.99
CA VAL A 120 10.15 -12.51 11.09
C VAL A 120 9.07 -11.58 11.63
N ARG A 121 8.66 -11.74 12.90
CA ARG A 121 7.65 -10.87 13.52
C ARG A 121 8.04 -9.39 13.54
N LYS A 122 9.33 -9.13 13.79
CA LYS A 122 9.84 -7.75 13.83
C LYS A 122 9.90 -7.16 12.43
N TYR A 123 10.29 -7.95 11.43
CA TYR A 123 10.24 -7.53 10.03
C TYR A 123 8.79 -7.25 9.58
N GLU A 124 7.87 -8.15 9.88
CA GLU A 124 6.44 -8.02 9.53
C GLU A 124 5.79 -6.76 10.13
N LYS A 125 6.14 -6.40 11.36
CA LYS A 125 5.52 -5.29 12.08
C LYS A 125 6.17 -3.94 11.80
N ASP A 126 7.50 -3.91 11.81
CA ASP A 126 8.24 -2.65 11.88
C ASP A 126 9.31 -2.54 10.79
N TRP A 127 10.22 -3.52 10.68
CA TRP A 127 11.47 -3.34 9.94
C TRP A 127 11.31 -3.24 8.42
N TYR A 128 10.22 -3.77 7.86
CA TYR A 128 9.88 -3.56 6.45
C TYR A 128 9.78 -2.06 6.09
N GLN A 129 9.47 -1.21 7.07
CA GLN A 129 9.36 0.24 6.86
C GLN A 129 10.71 0.87 6.47
N ALA A 130 11.84 0.33 6.92
CA ALA A 130 13.16 0.79 6.47
C ALA A 130 13.30 0.64 4.95
N ASP A 131 12.89 -0.53 4.45
CA ASP A 131 12.93 -0.84 3.01
C ASP A 131 11.93 0.01 2.22
N LEU A 132 10.72 0.17 2.74
CA LEU A 132 9.64 0.97 2.15
C LEU A 132 10.04 2.45 2.03
N ILE A 133 10.44 3.07 3.14
CA ILE A 133 10.78 4.50 3.16
C ILE A 133 12.04 4.73 2.31
N TYR A 134 13.03 3.84 2.37
CA TYR A 134 14.23 3.93 1.53
C TYR A 134 13.90 3.93 0.04
N ARG A 135 13.03 3.03 -0.42
CA ARG A 135 12.59 2.98 -1.82
C ARG A 135 11.82 4.25 -2.19
N GLN A 136 10.91 4.73 -1.32
CA GLN A 136 10.15 5.96 -1.57
C GLN A 136 11.03 7.21 -1.59
N VAL A 137 12.01 7.33 -0.68
CA VAL A 137 13.01 8.41 -0.70
C VAL A 137 13.81 8.39 -2.00
N THR A 138 14.24 7.20 -2.44
CA THR A 138 15.01 7.04 -3.67
C THR A 138 14.18 7.38 -4.90
N ASP A 139 12.92 6.97 -4.95
CA ASP A 139 11.99 7.31 -6.03
C ASP A 139 11.73 8.82 -6.08
N CYS A 140 11.49 9.46 -4.94
CA CYS A 140 11.29 10.90 -4.85
C CYS A 140 12.54 11.68 -5.27
N TYR A 141 13.73 11.23 -4.85
CA TYR A 141 15.01 11.81 -5.26
C TYR A 141 15.17 11.88 -6.79
N TYR A 142 14.84 10.80 -7.49
CA TYR A 142 14.94 10.74 -8.95
C TYR A 142 13.86 11.53 -9.70
N GLN A 143 12.85 12.05 -9.00
CA GLN A 143 11.86 12.95 -9.58
C GLN A 143 12.27 14.43 -9.51
N ILE A 144 13.25 14.77 -8.67
CA ILE A 144 13.78 16.13 -8.56
C ILE A 144 14.62 16.47 -9.81
N THR A 145 14.39 17.65 -10.41
CA THR A 145 15.16 18.09 -11.56
C THR A 145 16.57 18.55 -11.15
N PRO A 146 17.64 18.17 -11.87
CA PRO A 146 19.02 18.56 -11.53
C PRO A 146 19.29 20.06 -11.50
N THR A 147 18.41 20.87 -12.07
CA THR A 147 18.52 22.34 -12.11
C THR A 147 17.94 23.05 -10.89
N GLU A 148 17.36 22.31 -9.95
CA GLU A 148 16.81 22.89 -8.72
C GLU A 148 17.92 23.42 -7.80
N THR A 149 17.68 24.58 -7.19
CA THR A 149 18.66 25.31 -6.36
C THR A 149 19.18 24.53 -5.16
N LEU A 150 18.42 23.52 -4.69
CA LEU A 150 18.76 22.69 -3.53
C LEU A 150 19.25 21.28 -3.92
N PHE A 151 19.48 21.01 -5.20
CA PHE A 151 19.83 19.67 -5.67
C PHE A 151 21.07 19.09 -5.00
N ASP A 152 22.14 19.88 -4.85
CA ASP A 152 23.38 19.43 -4.19
C ASP A 152 23.16 19.09 -2.71
N ASP A 153 22.25 19.82 -2.03
CA ASP A 153 21.93 19.58 -0.64
C ASP A 153 21.07 18.31 -0.51
N VAL A 154 20.11 18.12 -1.40
CA VAL A 154 19.31 16.88 -1.54
C VAL A 154 20.22 15.68 -1.80
N GLN A 155 21.21 15.81 -2.70
CA GLN A 155 22.16 14.73 -3.01
C GLN A 155 23.01 14.34 -1.79
N LYS A 156 23.43 15.28 -0.96
CA LYS A 156 24.16 15.00 0.28
C LYS A 156 23.31 14.21 1.25
N VAL A 157 22.04 14.61 1.46
CA VAL A 157 21.09 13.89 2.32
C VAL A 157 20.84 12.49 1.78
N LYS A 158 20.66 12.34 0.45
CA LYS A 158 20.46 11.02 -0.20
C LYS A 158 21.66 10.11 0.04
N SER A 159 22.87 10.60 -0.17
CA SER A 159 24.10 9.82 0.10
C SER A 159 24.21 9.38 1.57
N GLY A 160 23.83 10.23 2.51
CA GLY A 160 23.76 9.88 3.93
C GLY A 160 22.77 8.73 4.19
N ILE A 161 21.55 8.85 3.65
CA ILE A 161 20.51 7.82 3.76
C ILE A 161 20.98 6.50 3.15
N ASP A 162 21.60 6.52 1.97
CA ASP A 162 22.11 5.33 1.29
C ASP A 162 23.10 4.55 2.17
N HIS A 163 24.04 5.25 2.77
CA HIS A 163 25.04 4.65 3.66
C HIS A 163 24.41 4.12 4.95
N HIS A 164 23.47 4.85 5.54
CA HIS A 164 22.76 4.42 6.75
C HIS A 164 21.91 3.18 6.47
N TYR A 165 21.19 3.15 5.34
CA TYR A 165 20.37 2.01 4.93
C TYR A 165 21.23 0.77 4.66
N ALA A 166 22.33 0.91 3.90
CA ALA A 166 23.24 -0.19 3.63
C ALA A 166 23.82 -0.78 4.93
N LYS A 167 24.23 0.06 5.86
CA LYS A 167 24.76 -0.35 7.18
C LYS A 167 23.69 -1.05 8.02
N PHE A 168 22.47 -0.51 8.05
CA PHE A 168 21.34 -1.11 8.75
C PHE A 168 21.00 -2.49 8.19
N CYS A 169 20.77 -2.60 6.87
CA CYS A 169 20.46 -3.86 6.21
C CYS A 169 21.55 -4.91 6.41
N ASN A 170 22.83 -4.52 6.29
CA ASN A 170 23.92 -5.45 6.48
C ASN A 170 23.94 -5.99 7.93
N ARG A 171 23.85 -5.11 8.93
CA ARG A 171 23.84 -5.52 10.34
C ARG A 171 22.62 -6.39 10.66
N GLN A 172 21.44 -6.02 10.17
CA GLN A 172 20.22 -6.78 10.35
C GLN A 172 20.35 -8.21 9.81
N ASN A 173 20.87 -8.35 8.60
CA ASN A 173 21.00 -9.65 7.95
C ASN A 173 22.18 -10.48 8.47
N LEU A 174 23.25 -9.88 8.99
CA LEU A 174 24.29 -10.59 9.71
C LEU A 174 23.74 -11.26 10.97
N GLU A 175 23.04 -10.51 11.80
CA GLU A 175 22.43 -11.04 13.04
C GLU A 175 21.33 -12.08 12.72
N TRP A 176 20.53 -11.86 11.68
CA TRP A 176 19.55 -12.81 11.16
C TRP A 176 20.20 -14.14 10.74
N THR A 177 21.19 -14.09 9.87
CA THR A 177 21.87 -15.29 9.37
C THR A 177 22.54 -16.06 10.51
N LYS A 178 23.20 -15.36 11.42
CA LYS A 178 23.78 -15.96 12.63
C LYS A 178 22.72 -16.68 13.46
N CYS A 179 21.59 -16.02 13.72
CA CYS A 179 20.50 -16.58 14.50
C CYS A 179 19.92 -17.85 13.86
N ILE A 180 19.76 -17.88 12.52
CA ILE A 180 19.31 -19.08 11.80
C ILE A 180 20.31 -20.23 11.95
N ILE A 181 21.60 -19.97 11.78
CA ILE A 181 22.65 -20.99 11.91
C ILE A 181 22.65 -21.57 13.32
N GLU A 182 22.58 -20.73 14.36
CA GLU A 182 22.53 -21.14 15.76
C GLU A 182 21.26 -21.94 16.10
N ALA A 183 20.13 -21.65 15.44
CA ALA A 183 18.87 -22.36 15.61
C ALA A 183 18.80 -23.69 14.84
N GLY A 184 19.84 -24.06 14.08
CA GLY A 184 19.90 -25.32 13.32
C GLY A 184 19.30 -25.23 11.91
N GLY A 185 19.29 -24.06 11.30
CA GLY A 185 18.89 -23.83 9.91
C GLY A 185 17.47 -23.29 9.74
N LEU A 186 17.04 -23.13 8.49
CA LEU A 186 15.74 -22.56 8.12
C LEU A 186 14.53 -23.37 8.58
N LYS A 187 14.70 -24.66 8.86
CA LYS A 187 13.67 -25.53 9.45
C LYS A 187 13.21 -25.11 10.85
N SER A 188 13.94 -24.22 11.51
CA SER A 188 13.55 -23.64 12.80
C SER A 188 12.46 -22.57 12.69
N LEU A 189 12.15 -22.10 11.48
CA LEU A 189 11.13 -21.09 11.20
C LEU A 189 9.74 -21.70 11.12
N HIS A 190 8.76 -21.00 11.71
CA HIS A 190 7.36 -21.40 11.69
C HIS A 190 6.54 -20.55 10.71
N LEU A 191 6.94 -20.58 9.44
CA LEU A 191 6.25 -19.89 8.34
C LEU A 191 5.73 -20.89 7.31
N PRO A 192 4.62 -20.58 6.62
CA PRO A 192 4.22 -21.32 5.43
C PRO A 192 5.35 -21.31 4.41
N LEU A 193 5.64 -22.47 3.82
CA LEU A 193 6.69 -22.58 2.81
C LEU A 193 6.14 -22.31 1.42
N GLN A 194 6.92 -21.60 0.63
CA GLN A 194 6.57 -21.27 -0.76
C GLN A 194 6.24 -22.52 -1.59
N LYS A 195 7.02 -23.59 -1.45
CA LYS A 195 6.78 -24.85 -2.17
C LYS A 195 5.45 -25.52 -1.85
N ASP A 196 4.84 -25.21 -0.71
CA ASP A 196 3.56 -25.76 -0.31
C ASP A 196 2.38 -24.85 -0.69
N PHE A 197 2.64 -23.74 -1.43
CA PHE A 197 1.64 -22.72 -1.76
C PHE A 197 0.40 -23.31 -2.44
N TYR A 198 0.57 -24.09 -3.52
CA TYR A 198 -0.56 -24.65 -4.25
C TYR A 198 -1.40 -25.58 -3.36
N ASP A 199 -0.78 -26.51 -2.67
CA ASP A 199 -1.46 -27.51 -1.83
C ASP A 199 -2.15 -26.87 -0.63
N THR A 200 -1.55 -25.81 -0.06
CA THR A 200 -2.08 -25.11 1.11
C THR A 200 -3.24 -24.19 0.76
N TYR A 201 -3.11 -23.40 -0.31
CA TYR A 201 -4.03 -22.28 -0.57
C TYR A 201 -4.94 -22.50 -1.77
N ILE A 202 -4.51 -23.23 -2.81
CA ILE A 202 -5.20 -23.28 -4.10
C ILE A 202 -5.96 -24.59 -4.30
N LYS A 203 -5.36 -25.72 -3.99
CA LYS A 203 -5.87 -27.07 -4.31
C LYS A 203 -7.31 -27.34 -3.86
N LYS A 204 -7.69 -26.82 -2.69
CA LYS A 204 -9.01 -27.04 -2.08
C LYS A 204 -10.08 -26.06 -2.54
N MET A 205 -9.71 -25.09 -3.37
CA MET A 205 -10.64 -24.05 -3.80
C MET A 205 -11.63 -24.59 -4.83
N GLN A 206 -12.92 -24.41 -4.55
CA GLN A 206 -14.02 -24.82 -5.44
C GLN A 206 -14.59 -23.66 -6.26
N LYS A 207 -14.15 -22.44 -5.98
CA LYS A 207 -14.56 -21.21 -6.65
C LYS A 207 -13.50 -20.79 -7.65
N LYS A 208 -13.83 -19.84 -8.53
CA LYS A 208 -12.86 -19.22 -9.42
C LYS A 208 -11.78 -18.49 -8.65
N VAL A 209 -10.55 -18.77 -8.99
CA VAL A 209 -9.35 -18.21 -8.37
C VAL A 209 -8.42 -17.63 -9.44
N ALA A 210 -7.89 -16.46 -9.18
CA ALA A 210 -6.75 -15.92 -9.89
C ALA A 210 -5.53 -15.84 -8.96
N VAL A 211 -4.36 -16.18 -9.48
CA VAL A 211 -3.08 -16.08 -8.78
C VAL A 211 -2.17 -15.14 -9.59
N ILE A 212 -1.84 -13.99 -9.04
CA ILE A 212 -0.84 -13.09 -9.60
C ILE A 212 0.49 -13.41 -8.94
N VAL A 213 1.45 -13.86 -9.73
CA VAL A 213 2.84 -14.08 -9.32
C VAL A 213 3.63 -12.91 -9.86
N SER A 214 4.00 -11.96 -8.99
CA SER A 214 4.84 -10.83 -9.37
C SER A 214 6.28 -11.12 -8.99
N ASP A 215 7.13 -11.30 -10.02
CA ASP A 215 8.54 -11.59 -9.88
C ASP A 215 9.24 -10.48 -9.10
N ALA A 216 10.00 -10.86 -8.08
CA ALA A 216 10.70 -9.97 -7.19
C ALA A 216 9.80 -8.98 -6.39
N LEU A 217 8.50 -9.26 -6.18
CA LEU A 217 7.66 -8.41 -5.33
C LEU A 217 8.05 -8.56 -3.85
N ARG A 218 8.68 -7.53 -3.28
CA ARG A 218 9.08 -7.51 -1.87
C ARG A 218 7.88 -7.35 -0.93
N TYR A 219 8.04 -7.80 0.31
CA TYR A 219 7.01 -7.65 1.34
C TYR A 219 6.63 -6.20 1.61
N GLU A 220 7.59 -5.27 1.61
CA GLU A 220 7.32 -3.84 1.80
C GLU A 220 6.45 -3.23 0.68
N MET A 221 6.64 -3.70 -0.55
CA MET A 221 5.81 -3.30 -1.70
C MET A 221 4.38 -3.83 -1.56
N ALA A 222 4.23 -5.04 -1.03
CA ALA A 222 2.92 -5.60 -0.73
C ALA A 222 2.19 -4.85 0.39
N GLN A 223 2.89 -4.29 1.37
CA GLN A 223 2.33 -3.39 2.38
C GLN A 223 1.78 -2.11 1.74
N GLU A 224 2.53 -1.50 0.82
CA GLU A 224 2.05 -0.34 0.06
C GLU A 224 0.83 -0.71 -0.81
N LEU A 225 0.87 -1.86 -1.49
CA LEU A 225 -0.24 -2.38 -2.30
C LEU A 225 -1.53 -2.56 -1.47
N ILE A 226 -1.45 -3.08 -0.25
CA ILE A 226 -2.59 -3.17 0.67
C ILE A 226 -3.17 -1.79 0.96
N GLY A 227 -2.31 -0.79 1.16
CA GLY A 227 -2.72 0.61 1.35
C GLY A 227 -3.47 1.17 0.13
N GLU A 228 -3.00 0.89 -1.09
CA GLU A 228 -3.68 1.30 -2.33
C GLU A 228 -5.03 0.60 -2.50
N LEU A 229 -5.12 -0.70 -2.22
CA LEU A 229 -6.37 -1.45 -2.27
C LEU A 229 -7.40 -0.93 -1.26
N ALA A 230 -6.95 -0.54 -0.05
CA ALA A 230 -7.82 0.04 0.96
C ALA A 230 -8.44 1.38 0.53
N LYS A 231 -7.71 2.23 -0.21
CA LYS A 231 -8.23 3.47 -0.82
C LYS A 231 -9.40 3.18 -1.77
N SER A 232 -9.35 2.04 -2.47
CA SER A 232 -10.40 1.56 -3.37
C SER A 232 -11.52 0.78 -2.65
N LYS A 233 -11.52 0.76 -1.32
CA LYS A 233 -12.45 0.01 -0.45
C LYS A 233 -12.42 -1.50 -0.67
N HIS A 234 -11.33 -2.04 -1.21
CA HIS A 234 -11.10 -3.48 -1.30
C HIS A 234 -10.50 -4.02 0.00
N ILE A 235 -11.04 -5.14 0.46
CA ILE A 235 -10.52 -5.83 1.65
C ILE A 235 -9.57 -6.92 1.17
N ALA A 236 -8.32 -6.79 1.55
CA ALA A 236 -7.31 -7.79 1.30
C ALA A 236 -6.53 -8.05 2.61
N LYS A 237 -6.05 -9.27 2.77
CA LYS A 237 -5.21 -9.67 3.90
C LYS A 237 -3.81 -9.97 3.40
N LEU A 238 -2.82 -9.44 4.09
CA LEU A 238 -1.41 -9.70 3.83
C LEU A 238 -0.88 -10.65 4.92
N SER A 239 -0.08 -11.61 4.49
CA SER A 239 0.73 -12.50 5.32
C SER A 239 2.07 -12.75 4.61
N MET A 240 2.92 -13.55 5.24
CA MET A 240 4.23 -13.93 4.69
C MET A 240 4.31 -15.41 4.41
N MET A 241 5.16 -15.76 3.44
CA MET A 241 5.68 -17.10 3.21
C MET A 241 7.22 -17.06 3.18
N LEU A 242 7.84 -18.17 3.45
CA LEU A 242 9.28 -18.36 3.31
C LEU A 242 9.60 -18.88 1.93
N ALA A 243 10.34 -18.12 1.14
CA ALA A 243 10.87 -18.57 -0.14
C ALA A 243 11.92 -19.68 0.08
N MET A 244 12.06 -20.56 -0.89
CA MET A 244 13.14 -21.55 -0.88
C MET A 244 14.49 -20.89 -1.22
N LEU A 245 15.59 -21.57 -0.89
CA LEU A 245 16.94 -21.20 -1.33
C LEU A 245 17.43 -22.12 -2.45
N PRO A 246 18.17 -21.56 -3.43
CA PRO A 246 18.43 -20.13 -3.64
C PRO A 246 17.16 -19.35 -4.00
N THR A 247 17.08 -18.10 -3.58
CA THR A 247 15.95 -17.18 -3.93
C THR A 247 16.14 -16.67 -5.37
N GLU A 248 15.99 -17.57 -6.32
CA GLU A 248 16.25 -17.37 -7.76
C GLU A 248 15.02 -17.79 -8.57
N THR A 249 14.64 -17.00 -9.57
CA THR A 249 13.44 -17.19 -10.40
C THR A 249 13.29 -18.62 -10.91
N LYS A 250 14.36 -19.23 -11.45
CA LYS A 250 14.33 -20.59 -12.03
C LYS A 250 14.04 -21.69 -11.00
N TYR A 251 14.29 -21.45 -9.71
CA TYR A 251 13.98 -22.36 -8.62
C TYR A 251 12.66 -22.00 -7.93
N CYS A 252 12.42 -20.73 -7.64
CA CYS A 252 11.32 -20.27 -6.81
C CYS A 252 9.98 -20.13 -7.57
N LYS A 253 10.01 -19.70 -8.83
CA LYS A 253 8.75 -19.49 -9.60
C LYS A 253 8.00 -20.78 -9.90
N PRO A 254 8.67 -21.88 -10.35
CA PRO A 254 7.99 -23.14 -10.64
C PRO A 254 7.34 -23.83 -9.44
N VAL A 255 7.88 -23.67 -8.22
CA VAL A 255 7.31 -24.32 -7.01
C VAL A 255 6.02 -23.69 -6.51
N LEU A 256 5.62 -22.54 -7.04
CA LEU A 256 4.30 -21.96 -6.81
C LEU A 256 3.17 -22.68 -7.56
N LEU A 257 3.54 -23.56 -8.51
CA LEU A 257 2.60 -24.41 -9.24
C LEU A 257 2.41 -25.75 -8.54
N PRO A 258 1.35 -26.51 -8.87
CA PRO A 258 1.17 -27.86 -8.32
C PRO A 258 2.33 -28.77 -8.72
N HIS A 259 2.80 -29.61 -7.79
CA HIS A 259 3.87 -30.57 -8.04
C HIS A 259 3.82 -31.71 -7.02
N LYS A 260 4.43 -32.85 -7.39
CA LYS A 260 4.65 -33.99 -6.50
C LYS A 260 6.12 -34.11 -6.14
N GLU A 261 6.99 -33.79 -7.09
CA GLU A 261 8.44 -33.94 -6.95
C GLU A 261 9.16 -32.77 -7.62
N ILE A 262 10.20 -32.31 -6.95
CA ILE A 262 11.13 -31.30 -7.49
C ILE A 262 12.55 -31.82 -7.38
N GLU A 263 13.30 -31.70 -8.46
CA GLU A 263 14.66 -32.23 -8.56
C GLU A 263 15.62 -31.24 -9.22
N LEU A 264 16.87 -31.25 -8.76
CA LEU A 264 17.94 -30.54 -9.44
C LEU A 264 18.27 -31.28 -10.74
N CYS A 265 18.31 -30.57 -11.85
CA CYS A 265 18.64 -31.12 -13.17
C CYS A 265 19.62 -30.21 -13.91
N LYS A 266 20.19 -30.70 -14.98
CA LYS A 266 21.09 -29.94 -15.84
C LYS A 266 20.52 -29.88 -17.26
N ILE A 267 20.45 -28.65 -17.81
CA ILE A 267 20.12 -28.43 -19.21
C ILE A 267 21.34 -27.81 -19.89
N ALA A 268 21.94 -28.54 -20.82
CA ALA A 268 23.24 -28.18 -21.35
C ALA A 268 24.29 -28.07 -20.21
N ASP A 269 24.85 -26.89 -19.99
CA ASP A 269 25.79 -26.62 -18.90
C ASP A 269 25.20 -25.93 -17.70
N ASP A 270 23.92 -25.50 -17.77
CA ASP A 270 23.25 -24.76 -16.71
C ASP A 270 22.45 -25.66 -15.76
N LEU A 271 22.58 -25.42 -14.45
CA LEU A 271 21.72 -26.04 -13.46
C LEU A 271 20.32 -25.43 -13.53
N ASN A 272 19.34 -26.30 -13.41
CA ASN A 272 17.92 -25.95 -13.40
C ASN A 272 17.19 -26.83 -12.39
N MET A 273 15.91 -26.58 -12.22
CA MET A 273 15.01 -27.40 -11.44
C MET A 273 13.94 -28.00 -12.36
N SER A 274 13.74 -29.31 -12.26
CA SER A 274 12.59 -29.97 -12.83
C SER A 274 11.46 -30.10 -11.80
N VAL A 275 10.26 -29.90 -12.27
CA VAL A 275 9.00 -30.14 -11.58
C VAL A 275 8.30 -31.30 -12.28
N ASP A 276 8.13 -32.43 -11.58
CA ASP A 276 7.56 -33.64 -12.14
C ASP A 276 8.22 -34.03 -13.50
N ASN A 277 9.55 -34.05 -13.52
CA ASN A 277 10.40 -34.33 -14.67
C ASN A 277 10.33 -33.30 -15.82
N LYS A 278 9.83 -32.10 -15.61
CA LYS A 278 9.77 -31.02 -16.62
C LYS A 278 10.37 -29.74 -16.08
N VAL A 279 11.10 -29.01 -16.89
CA VAL A 279 11.55 -27.67 -16.60
C VAL A 279 10.50 -26.70 -17.12
N LEU A 280 10.02 -25.78 -16.22
CA LEU A 280 8.92 -24.86 -16.51
C LEU A 280 9.45 -23.43 -16.75
N SER A 281 10.22 -23.26 -17.81
CA SER A 281 10.90 -22.01 -18.11
C SER A 281 9.97 -20.92 -18.62
N THR A 282 8.98 -21.26 -19.43
CA THR A 282 8.08 -20.29 -20.06
C THR A 282 6.67 -20.32 -19.46
N THR A 283 5.90 -19.26 -19.68
CA THR A 283 4.48 -19.22 -19.29
C THR A 283 3.67 -20.33 -20.00
N ALA A 284 4.01 -20.68 -21.23
CA ALA A 284 3.39 -21.79 -21.96
C ALA A 284 3.68 -23.16 -21.31
N ASP A 285 4.92 -23.41 -20.86
CA ASP A 285 5.27 -24.64 -20.12
C ASP A 285 4.46 -24.72 -18.82
N ARG A 286 4.34 -23.60 -18.10
CA ARG A 286 3.57 -23.50 -16.85
C ARG A 286 2.08 -23.73 -17.09
N SER A 287 1.52 -23.18 -18.18
CA SER A 287 0.11 -23.42 -18.55
C SER A 287 -0.15 -24.89 -18.84
N THR A 288 0.67 -25.50 -19.67
CA THR A 288 0.58 -26.95 -20.00
C THR A 288 0.73 -27.80 -18.74
N HIS A 289 1.60 -27.41 -17.82
CA HIS A 289 1.79 -28.11 -16.55
C HIS A 289 0.55 -28.02 -15.67
N LEU A 290 -0.05 -26.82 -15.53
CA LEU A 290 -1.28 -26.60 -14.76
C LEU A 290 -2.45 -27.46 -15.27
N GLU A 291 -2.64 -27.54 -16.58
CA GLU A 291 -3.68 -28.34 -17.22
C GLU A 291 -3.60 -29.82 -16.83
N ASN A 292 -2.38 -30.37 -16.60
CA ASN A 292 -2.21 -31.77 -16.15
C ASN A 292 -2.68 -32.01 -14.71
N TYR A 293 -2.78 -30.95 -13.88
CA TYR A 293 -3.19 -31.03 -12.48
C TYR A 293 -4.63 -30.62 -12.23
N LYS A 294 -5.14 -29.72 -13.03
CA LYS A 294 -6.49 -29.20 -12.90
C LYS A 294 -7.05 -28.87 -14.27
N ASP A 295 -8.04 -29.65 -14.69
CA ASP A 295 -8.84 -29.33 -15.86
C ASP A 295 -9.36 -27.88 -15.72
N ASP A 296 -9.35 -27.13 -16.81
CA ASP A 296 -9.83 -25.75 -16.82
C ASP A 296 -8.95 -24.77 -15.99
N ALA A 297 -7.61 -24.97 -16.04
CA ALA A 297 -6.62 -24.05 -15.51
C ALA A 297 -5.75 -23.49 -16.65
N ILE A 298 -5.27 -22.27 -16.52
CA ILE A 298 -4.44 -21.59 -17.52
C ILE A 298 -3.41 -20.67 -16.88
N ALA A 299 -2.26 -20.49 -17.53
CA ALA A 299 -1.28 -19.47 -17.18
C ALA A 299 -1.10 -18.48 -18.34
N VAL A 300 -1.05 -17.20 -18.00
CA VAL A 300 -0.86 -16.07 -18.93
C VAL A 300 0.12 -15.06 -18.36
N THR A 301 0.65 -14.18 -19.21
CA THR A 301 1.44 -13.05 -18.73
C THR A 301 0.53 -11.87 -18.36
N PHE A 302 1.00 -11.01 -17.45
CA PHE A 302 0.29 -9.79 -17.08
C PHE A 302 0.12 -8.86 -18.30
N GLU A 303 1.13 -8.77 -19.13
CA GLU A 303 1.11 -7.98 -20.36
C GLU A 303 0.01 -8.45 -21.34
N GLU A 304 -0.20 -9.77 -21.49
CA GLU A 304 -1.31 -10.32 -22.28
C GLU A 304 -2.66 -9.89 -21.73
N VAL A 305 -2.88 -9.97 -20.41
CA VAL A 305 -4.14 -9.54 -19.77
C VAL A 305 -4.39 -8.04 -19.98
N VAL A 306 -3.34 -7.22 -19.95
CA VAL A 306 -3.45 -5.77 -20.21
C VAL A 306 -3.76 -5.49 -21.68
N LYS A 307 -3.15 -6.22 -22.62
CA LYS A 307 -3.36 -6.06 -24.08
C LYS A 307 -4.72 -6.55 -24.55
N TYR A 308 -5.28 -7.56 -23.93
CA TYR A 308 -6.56 -8.14 -24.32
C TYR A 308 -7.71 -7.16 -24.01
N ASN A 309 -8.71 -7.15 -24.88
CA ASN A 309 -9.93 -6.42 -24.62
C ASN A 309 -10.77 -7.09 -23.51
N THR A 310 -11.73 -6.35 -22.97
CA THR A 310 -12.58 -6.84 -21.86
C THR A 310 -13.32 -8.14 -22.19
N ALA A 311 -13.81 -8.32 -23.42
CA ALA A 311 -14.52 -9.54 -23.82
C ALA A 311 -13.59 -10.76 -23.81
N HIS A 312 -12.37 -10.64 -24.31
CA HIS A 312 -11.37 -11.70 -24.28
C HIS A 312 -10.98 -12.06 -22.84
N ASN A 313 -10.74 -11.06 -21.99
CA ASN A 313 -10.43 -11.31 -20.58
C ASN A 313 -11.60 -11.96 -19.82
N ILE A 314 -12.86 -11.63 -20.14
CA ILE A 314 -14.01 -12.34 -19.56
C ILE A 314 -13.98 -13.82 -19.93
N GLU A 315 -13.65 -14.18 -21.18
CA GLU A 315 -13.48 -15.58 -21.59
C GLU A 315 -12.29 -16.24 -20.88
N LEU A 316 -11.15 -15.58 -20.82
CA LEU A 316 -9.94 -16.06 -20.12
C LEU A 316 -10.25 -16.36 -18.64
N PHE A 317 -10.89 -15.45 -17.92
CA PHE A 317 -11.24 -15.65 -16.51
C PHE A 317 -12.52 -16.49 -16.29
N LYS A 318 -13.05 -17.16 -17.31
CA LYS A 318 -14.01 -18.26 -17.11
C LYS A 318 -13.34 -19.50 -16.54
N HIS A 319 -12.06 -19.71 -16.82
CA HIS A 319 -11.29 -20.79 -16.22
C HIS A 319 -11.40 -20.76 -14.69
N THR A 320 -11.41 -21.94 -14.07
CA THR A 320 -11.53 -22.06 -12.60
C THR A 320 -10.27 -21.61 -11.89
N LEU A 321 -9.12 -21.67 -12.57
CA LEU A 321 -7.83 -21.22 -12.04
C LEU A 321 -7.03 -20.50 -13.14
N VAL A 322 -6.67 -19.25 -12.88
CA VAL A 322 -5.85 -18.44 -13.79
C VAL A 322 -4.61 -17.97 -13.05
N TYR A 323 -3.43 -18.37 -13.52
CA TYR A 323 -2.16 -17.78 -13.08
C TYR A 323 -1.79 -16.63 -14.02
N VAL A 324 -1.42 -15.51 -13.43
CA VAL A 324 -0.95 -14.30 -14.14
C VAL A 324 0.47 -13.99 -13.69
N PHE A 325 1.44 -14.12 -14.57
CA PHE A 325 2.85 -13.85 -14.31
C PHE A 325 3.18 -12.41 -14.67
N HIS A 326 3.75 -11.69 -13.71
CA HIS A 326 4.14 -10.29 -13.81
C HIS A 326 5.64 -10.17 -13.54
N ASP A 327 6.44 -9.95 -14.57
CA ASP A 327 7.90 -10.10 -14.53
C ASP A 327 8.67 -8.76 -14.53
N GLU A 328 7.97 -7.61 -14.64
CA GLU A 328 8.56 -6.30 -14.91
C GLU A 328 9.60 -5.82 -13.87
N ILE A 329 9.45 -6.20 -12.57
CA ILE A 329 10.35 -5.72 -11.52
C ILE A 329 11.71 -6.38 -11.69
N ASP A 330 11.75 -7.71 -11.86
CA ASP A 330 12.99 -8.47 -12.02
C ASP A 330 13.69 -8.14 -13.34
N ASP A 331 12.95 -8.11 -14.44
CA ASP A 331 13.48 -7.74 -15.76
C ASP A 331 14.15 -6.36 -15.73
N THR A 332 13.51 -5.38 -15.08
CA THR A 332 14.09 -4.03 -14.91
C THR A 332 15.26 -4.03 -13.93
N GLY A 333 15.20 -4.86 -12.88
CA GLY A 333 16.22 -4.95 -11.85
C GLY A 333 17.59 -5.33 -12.39
N HIS A 334 17.65 -6.26 -13.33
CA HIS A 334 18.91 -6.75 -13.92
C HIS A 334 19.61 -5.73 -14.83
N ASP A 335 18.85 -4.97 -15.61
CA ASP A 335 19.37 -4.10 -16.68
C ASP A 335 19.13 -2.61 -16.41
N GLY A 336 18.35 -2.26 -15.39
CA GLY A 336 17.93 -0.90 -15.10
C GLY A 336 18.91 -0.10 -14.26
N SER A 337 18.84 1.23 -14.41
CA SER A 337 19.43 2.15 -13.43
C SER A 337 18.59 2.16 -12.14
N PRO A 338 19.16 2.61 -10.99
CA PRO A 338 18.41 2.74 -9.74
C PRO A 338 17.09 3.51 -9.89
N LYS A 339 17.12 4.60 -10.69
CA LYS A 339 15.93 5.36 -11.06
C LYS A 339 14.85 4.48 -11.67
N LYS A 340 15.22 3.67 -12.67
CA LYS A 340 14.26 2.84 -13.40
C LYS A 340 13.70 1.73 -12.51
N VAL A 341 14.52 1.15 -11.62
CA VAL A 341 14.08 0.14 -10.66
C VAL A 341 12.97 0.67 -9.75
N VAL A 342 13.18 1.82 -9.10
CA VAL A 342 12.16 2.38 -8.20
C VAL A 342 10.90 2.87 -8.92
N GLU A 343 11.05 3.39 -10.16
CA GLU A 343 9.92 3.74 -11.03
C GLU A 343 9.08 2.51 -11.37
N THR A 344 9.73 1.39 -11.74
CA THR A 344 9.04 0.13 -12.05
C THR A 344 8.37 -0.47 -10.83
N CYS A 345 9.02 -0.44 -9.65
CA CYS A 345 8.39 -0.86 -8.40
C CYS A 345 7.10 -0.07 -8.11
N ARG A 346 7.14 1.25 -8.25
CA ARG A 346 5.95 2.10 -8.07
C ARG A 346 4.87 1.77 -9.09
N GLN A 347 5.23 1.53 -10.37
CA GLN A 347 4.28 1.20 -11.42
C GLN A 347 3.65 -0.18 -11.18
N ALA A 348 4.43 -1.19 -10.82
CA ALA A 348 3.95 -2.54 -10.50
C ALA A 348 2.89 -2.53 -9.38
N ILE A 349 3.11 -1.75 -8.33
CA ILE A 349 2.12 -1.59 -7.25
C ILE A 349 0.79 -1.04 -7.81
N LYS A 350 0.84 0.00 -8.66
CA LYS A 350 -0.35 0.62 -9.27
C LYS A 350 -1.08 -0.33 -10.22
N ASP A 351 -0.33 -1.07 -11.01
CA ASP A 351 -0.87 -1.99 -12.00
C ASP A 351 -1.61 -3.14 -11.32
N ILE A 352 -1.00 -3.75 -10.31
CA ILE A 352 -1.63 -4.81 -9.52
C ILE A 352 -2.83 -4.26 -8.73
N ALA A 353 -2.72 -3.06 -8.12
CA ALA A 353 -3.81 -2.41 -7.40
C ALA A 353 -5.02 -2.10 -8.30
N THR A 354 -4.78 -1.84 -9.59
CA THR A 354 -5.83 -1.61 -10.59
C THR A 354 -6.42 -2.93 -11.13
N MET A 355 -5.58 -3.95 -11.25
CA MET A 355 -5.96 -5.24 -11.81
C MET A 355 -6.87 -6.04 -10.86
N ILE A 356 -6.58 -6.07 -9.57
CA ILE A 356 -7.36 -6.85 -8.58
C ILE A 356 -8.85 -6.47 -8.58
N PRO A 357 -9.26 -5.19 -8.45
CA PRO A 357 -10.66 -4.79 -8.55
C PRO A 357 -11.32 -5.21 -9.87
N ARG A 358 -10.60 -5.11 -10.99
CA ARG A 358 -11.09 -5.51 -12.31
C ARG A 358 -11.32 -7.03 -12.39
N ILE A 359 -10.40 -7.84 -11.87
CA ILE A 359 -10.54 -9.30 -11.80
C ILE A 359 -11.80 -9.68 -10.99
N HIS A 360 -12.04 -9.04 -9.87
CA HIS A 360 -13.23 -9.28 -9.06
C HIS A 360 -14.52 -8.81 -9.75
N ALA A 361 -14.59 -7.52 -10.08
CA ALA A 361 -15.84 -6.89 -10.50
C ALA A 361 -16.22 -7.19 -11.96
N THR A 362 -15.22 -7.19 -12.87
CA THR A 362 -15.49 -7.35 -14.31
C THR A 362 -15.40 -8.80 -14.75
N TYR A 363 -14.43 -9.55 -14.22
CA TYR A 363 -14.21 -10.94 -14.65
C TYR A 363 -14.86 -11.97 -13.70
N ASN A 364 -15.52 -11.49 -12.62
CA ASN A 364 -16.28 -12.31 -11.67
C ASN A 364 -15.47 -13.46 -11.05
N VAL A 365 -14.25 -13.15 -10.61
CA VAL A 365 -13.38 -14.07 -9.87
C VAL A 365 -13.57 -13.84 -8.38
N THR A 366 -13.76 -14.91 -7.62
CA THR A 366 -14.12 -14.83 -6.18
C THR A 366 -12.93 -14.53 -5.30
N GLU A 367 -11.78 -15.14 -5.58
CA GLU A 367 -10.56 -14.96 -4.79
C GLU A 367 -9.38 -14.65 -5.69
N VAL A 368 -8.59 -13.66 -5.29
CA VAL A 368 -7.34 -13.27 -5.95
C VAL A 368 -6.22 -13.40 -4.94
N TYR A 369 -5.22 -14.20 -5.27
CA TYR A 369 -3.97 -14.32 -4.53
C TYR A 369 -2.91 -13.50 -5.24
N VAL A 370 -2.10 -12.75 -4.49
CA VAL A 370 -0.89 -12.11 -5.01
C VAL A 370 0.28 -12.58 -4.18
N THR A 371 1.31 -13.09 -4.85
CA THR A 371 2.54 -13.54 -4.20
C THR A 371 3.74 -13.23 -5.09
N SER A 372 4.92 -13.56 -4.60
CA SER A 372 6.19 -13.45 -5.30
C SER A 372 6.91 -14.80 -5.30
N ASP A 373 7.82 -14.97 -6.23
CA ASP A 373 8.78 -16.05 -6.21
C ASP A 373 9.96 -15.76 -5.27
N HIS A 374 10.48 -14.54 -5.24
CA HIS A 374 11.49 -14.06 -4.29
C HIS A 374 11.39 -12.55 -4.11
N GLY A 375 12.15 -12.02 -3.14
CA GLY A 375 12.41 -10.60 -3.08
C GLY A 375 13.85 -10.28 -3.53
N PHE A 376 14.34 -9.09 -3.24
CA PHE A 376 15.66 -8.64 -3.67
C PHE A 376 16.31 -7.69 -2.67
N LEU A 377 17.63 -7.59 -2.74
CA LEU A 377 18.38 -6.51 -2.13
C LEU A 377 18.55 -5.37 -3.13
N PHE A 378 18.21 -4.17 -2.72
CA PHE A 378 18.38 -2.96 -3.48
C PHE A 378 19.16 -1.93 -2.69
N ASN A 379 20.17 -1.34 -3.33
CA ASN A 379 20.98 -0.29 -2.73
C ASN A 379 21.52 0.64 -3.83
N ASP A 380 21.29 1.93 -3.68
CA ASP A 380 21.74 2.95 -4.63
C ASP A 380 23.16 3.45 -4.29
N ILE A 381 24.07 2.50 -4.12
CA ILE A 381 25.50 2.76 -3.85
C ILE A 381 26.34 1.91 -4.79
N ASP A 382 27.43 2.48 -5.29
CA ASP A 382 28.44 1.72 -6.02
C ASP A 382 29.09 0.68 -5.10
N PHE A 383 29.05 -0.57 -5.52
CA PHE A 383 29.60 -1.69 -4.78
C PHE A 383 31.11 -1.82 -5.03
N ALA A 384 31.92 -1.58 -4.01
CA ALA A 384 33.38 -1.63 -4.16
C ALA A 384 33.87 -3.09 -4.25
N GLU A 385 34.98 -3.32 -4.98
CA GLU A 385 35.59 -4.67 -5.10
C GLU A 385 35.97 -5.29 -3.74
N LYS A 386 36.34 -4.47 -2.77
CA LYS A 386 36.67 -4.91 -1.40
C LYS A 386 35.50 -5.50 -0.62
N ASP A 387 34.26 -5.21 -1.07
CA ASP A 387 33.02 -5.67 -0.42
C ASP A 387 32.52 -6.98 -1.05
N LYS A 388 33.25 -7.53 -2.04
CA LYS A 388 32.96 -8.83 -2.64
C LYS A 388 33.67 -9.94 -1.89
N LEU A 389 32.92 -10.99 -1.59
CA LEU A 389 33.47 -12.19 -0.97
C LEU A 389 34.15 -13.08 -2.01
N PRO A 390 35.37 -13.54 -1.76
CA PRO A 390 36.02 -14.52 -2.65
C PRO A 390 35.34 -15.88 -2.53
N VAL A 391 35.25 -16.59 -3.64
CA VAL A 391 34.85 -18.00 -3.69
C VAL A 391 36.10 -18.83 -3.95
N THR A 392 36.48 -19.65 -2.97
CA THR A 392 37.77 -20.40 -2.97
C THR A 392 37.62 -21.90 -3.23
N GLU A 393 36.39 -22.36 -3.46
CA GLU A 393 36.06 -23.77 -3.72
C GLU A 393 35.40 -23.98 -5.07
N ASP A 394 35.33 -25.23 -5.51
CA ASP A 394 34.68 -25.60 -6.73
C ASP A 394 33.14 -25.39 -6.63
N THR A 395 32.58 -24.77 -7.63
CA THR A 395 31.16 -24.44 -7.68
C THR A 395 30.48 -25.13 -8.84
N LEU A 396 29.27 -25.63 -8.58
CA LEU A 396 28.36 -26.16 -9.61
C LEU A 396 27.67 -25.02 -10.38
N GLU A 397 27.36 -23.95 -9.66
CA GLU A 397 26.80 -22.71 -10.16
C GLU A 397 27.23 -21.55 -9.26
N ARG A 398 27.43 -20.35 -9.84
CA ARG A 398 27.79 -19.15 -9.05
C ARG A 398 27.11 -17.91 -9.58
N LYS A 399 26.43 -17.21 -8.68
CA LYS A 399 25.80 -15.89 -8.85
C LYS A 399 26.31 -14.90 -7.81
N SER A 400 25.84 -13.67 -7.86
CA SER A 400 26.28 -12.63 -6.90
C SER A 400 25.83 -12.87 -5.46
N ARG A 401 24.72 -13.59 -5.23
CA ARG A 401 24.14 -13.82 -3.91
C ARG A 401 24.16 -15.29 -3.45
N TYR A 402 24.55 -16.20 -4.32
CA TYR A 402 24.71 -17.60 -3.95
C TYR A 402 25.70 -18.33 -4.85
N TYR A 403 26.15 -19.49 -4.39
CA TYR A 403 26.71 -20.53 -5.24
C TYR A 403 26.28 -21.90 -4.72
N LEU A 404 26.27 -22.89 -5.63
CA LEU A 404 26.03 -24.28 -5.30
C LEU A 404 27.35 -25.04 -5.33
N THR A 405 27.55 -25.95 -4.35
CA THR A 405 28.79 -26.72 -4.18
C THR A 405 28.52 -28.08 -3.52
N HIS A 406 29.44 -29.03 -3.69
CA HIS A 406 29.43 -30.29 -2.92
C HIS A 406 30.23 -30.16 -1.60
N SER A 407 30.86 -29.01 -1.34
CA SER A 407 31.71 -28.79 -0.18
C SER A 407 30.93 -28.35 1.05
N GLU A 408 31.02 -29.10 2.15
CA GLU A 408 30.50 -28.71 3.48
C GLU A 408 31.42 -27.73 4.22
N GLY A 409 32.63 -27.47 3.69
CA GLY A 409 33.66 -26.67 4.38
C GLY A 409 33.14 -25.30 4.77
N LYS A 410 33.42 -24.88 6.01
CA LYS A 410 33.08 -23.54 6.50
C LYS A 410 34.04 -22.51 5.92
N GLN A 411 33.48 -21.36 5.56
CA GLN A 411 34.23 -20.20 5.12
C GLN A 411 33.66 -18.96 5.84
N ASP A 412 34.55 -18.09 6.33
CA ASP A 412 34.14 -16.88 7.05
C ASP A 412 33.27 -15.97 6.19
N GLY A 413 32.18 -15.47 6.77
CA GLY A 413 31.20 -14.60 6.09
C GLY A 413 30.29 -15.32 5.12
N ILE A 414 30.30 -16.67 5.09
CA ILE A 414 29.46 -17.48 4.20
C ILE A 414 28.68 -18.52 5.02
N ALA A 415 27.36 -18.48 4.90
CA ALA A 415 26.48 -19.49 5.45
C ALA A 415 26.20 -20.57 4.39
N LYS A 416 26.21 -21.84 4.81
CA LYS A 416 25.88 -22.98 3.94
C LYS A 416 24.72 -23.78 4.50
N PHE A 417 23.82 -24.16 3.62
CA PHE A 417 22.65 -24.96 3.94
C PHE A 417 22.54 -26.15 2.97
N PRO A 418 22.20 -27.37 3.46
CA PRO A 418 21.90 -28.48 2.56
C PRO A 418 20.78 -28.12 1.59
N LEU A 419 21.00 -28.21 0.28
CA LEU A 419 20.03 -27.77 -0.73
C LEU A 419 18.70 -28.53 -0.61
N SER A 420 18.73 -29.82 -0.34
CA SER A 420 17.54 -30.64 -0.12
C SER A 420 16.65 -30.16 1.06
N GLU A 421 17.27 -29.62 2.14
CA GLU A 421 16.52 -29.13 3.30
C GLU A 421 15.82 -27.80 3.02
N VAL A 422 16.48 -26.90 2.26
CA VAL A 422 15.99 -25.52 2.05
C VAL A 422 15.18 -25.34 0.79
N SER A 423 15.27 -26.28 -0.15
CA SER A 423 14.48 -26.27 -1.39
C SER A 423 13.43 -27.38 -1.43
N GLY A 424 13.70 -28.52 -0.79
CA GLY A 424 12.90 -29.74 -0.92
C GLY A 424 13.23 -30.59 -2.15
N MET A 425 14.33 -30.30 -2.89
CA MET A 425 14.79 -31.13 -4.01
C MET A 425 15.25 -32.49 -3.52
N THR A 426 14.62 -33.55 -4.05
CA THR A 426 14.81 -34.93 -3.55
C THR A 426 16.17 -35.54 -3.86
N ASN A 427 16.79 -35.11 -4.96
CA ASN A 427 18.08 -35.62 -5.46
C ASN A 427 19.30 -34.74 -5.12
N ALA A 428 19.16 -33.74 -4.24
CA ALA A 428 20.19 -32.76 -3.95
C ALA A 428 20.76 -32.87 -2.52
N SER A 429 20.84 -34.09 -1.98
CA SER A 429 21.28 -34.35 -0.59
C SER A 429 22.78 -34.09 -0.37
N ASP A 430 23.58 -34.15 -1.43
CA ASP A 430 25.03 -33.90 -1.44
C ASP A 430 25.42 -32.52 -1.98
N VAL A 431 24.42 -31.65 -2.19
CA VAL A 431 24.62 -30.28 -2.67
C VAL A 431 24.28 -29.29 -1.57
N TYR A 432 25.10 -28.26 -1.43
CA TYR A 432 24.93 -27.16 -0.51
C TYR A 432 24.70 -25.86 -1.28
N VAL A 433 23.78 -25.03 -0.79
CA VAL A 433 23.66 -23.63 -1.19
C VAL A 433 24.46 -22.80 -0.21
N ALA A 434 25.43 -22.06 -0.74
CA ALA A 434 26.24 -21.13 0.00
C ALA A 434 25.80 -19.70 -0.30
N VAL A 435 25.55 -18.91 0.75
CA VAL A 435 25.08 -17.53 0.67
C VAL A 435 25.96 -16.62 1.53
N PRO A 436 26.15 -15.34 1.18
CA PRO A 436 26.83 -14.40 2.05
C PRO A 436 26.07 -14.21 3.36
N GLU A 437 26.78 -14.17 4.47
CA GLU A 437 26.20 -13.62 5.69
C GLU A 437 25.99 -12.11 5.52
N GLY A 438 24.78 -11.62 5.80
CA GLY A 438 24.45 -10.22 5.58
C GLY A 438 24.17 -9.87 4.11
N THR A 439 24.54 -8.65 3.72
CA THR A 439 24.23 -8.10 2.40
C THR A 439 25.40 -8.11 1.41
N ASN A 440 26.50 -8.77 1.72
CA ASN A 440 27.66 -8.88 0.83
C ASN A 440 27.32 -9.65 -0.46
N ARG A 441 28.21 -9.57 -1.46
CA ARG A 441 28.07 -10.26 -2.76
C ARG A 441 29.32 -11.09 -3.03
N PHE A 442 29.13 -12.18 -3.76
CA PHE A 442 30.24 -12.90 -4.38
C PHE A 442 30.72 -12.17 -5.64
N ALA A 443 32.00 -12.30 -5.96
CA ALA A 443 32.50 -11.90 -7.27
C ALA A 443 31.87 -12.80 -8.35
N ALA A 444 31.01 -12.26 -9.18
CA ALA A 444 30.32 -12.95 -10.26
C ALA A 444 30.71 -12.40 -11.63
N PRO A 445 30.65 -13.22 -12.70
CA PRO A 445 31.06 -12.80 -14.05
C PRO A 445 30.16 -11.72 -14.68
N SER A 446 28.90 -11.63 -14.26
CA SER A 446 27.92 -10.64 -14.75
C SER A 446 27.47 -9.75 -13.61
N GLY A 447 27.63 -8.45 -13.73
CA GLY A 447 27.70 -7.61 -12.58
C GLY A 447 26.70 -6.49 -12.42
N GLY A 448 25.42 -6.73 -12.18
CA GLY A 448 24.61 -5.76 -11.45
C GLY A 448 24.72 -6.03 -9.95
N TYR A 449 25.24 -5.10 -9.14
CA TYR A 449 25.34 -5.29 -7.69
C TYR A 449 24.33 -4.45 -6.89
N MET A 450 23.63 -3.54 -7.55
CA MET A 450 22.62 -2.68 -6.92
C MET A 450 21.29 -3.40 -6.69
N PHE A 451 20.86 -4.22 -7.64
CA PHE A 451 19.70 -5.10 -7.53
C PHE A 451 20.19 -6.54 -7.58
N THR A 452 19.97 -7.30 -6.54
CA THR A 452 20.45 -8.70 -6.45
C THR A 452 19.51 -9.56 -5.63
N HIS A 453 19.40 -10.83 -6.01
CA HIS A 453 18.64 -11.87 -5.33
C HIS A 453 19.41 -13.20 -5.38
N GLY A 454 18.90 -14.22 -4.71
CA GLY A 454 19.52 -15.54 -4.63
C GLY A 454 19.98 -15.93 -3.22
N GLY A 455 20.09 -14.96 -2.31
CA GLY A 455 20.59 -15.15 -0.96
C GLY A 455 19.51 -15.35 0.11
N ALA A 456 19.96 -15.33 1.37
CA ALA A 456 19.13 -15.62 2.54
C ALA A 456 18.76 -14.38 3.38
N SER A 457 18.82 -13.18 2.82
CA SER A 457 18.38 -11.99 3.56
C SER A 457 16.87 -11.99 3.82
N LEU A 458 16.43 -11.25 4.83
CA LEU A 458 15.01 -11.05 5.12
C LEU A 458 14.26 -10.52 3.89
N GLN A 459 14.90 -9.59 3.16
CA GLN A 459 14.36 -8.96 1.96
C GLN A 459 14.22 -9.91 0.77
N GLU A 460 15.07 -10.94 0.67
CA GLU A 460 15.05 -11.96 -0.40
C GLU A 460 14.07 -13.10 -0.08
N MET A 461 14.04 -13.55 1.18
CA MET A 461 13.33 -14.78 1.59
C MET A 461 11.91 -14.56 2.09
N LEU A 462 11.59 -13.41 2.69
CA LEU A 462 10.26 -13.16 3.24
C LEU A 462 9.35 -12.58 2.17
N ILE A 463 8.65 -13.45 1.46
CA ILE A 463 7.78 -13.09 0.36
C ILE A 463 6.35 -12.84 0.81
N PRO A 464 5.62 -11.92 0.16
CA PRO A 464 4.24 -11.61 0.50
C PRO A 464 3.27 -12.68 0.03
N LEU A 465 2.17 -12.81 0.77
CA LEU A 465 0.96 -13.48 0.35
C LEU A 465 -0.24 -12.59 0.63
N ILE A 466 -0.81 -11.98 -0.39
CA ILE A 466 -2.04 -11.21 -0.32
C ILE A 466 -3.20 -12.10 -0.74
N VAL A 467 -4.27 -12.10 0.05
CA VAL A 467 -5.53 -12.76 -0.28
C VAL A 467 -6.63 -11.70 -0.34
N SER A 468 -7.11 -11.42 -1.55
CA SER A 468 -8.24 -10.54 -1.81
C SER A 468 -9.47 -11.36 -2.10
N ARG A 469 -10.58 -11.07 -1.42
CA ARG A 469 -11.85 -11.76 -1.60
C ARG A 469 -12.92 -10.79 -2.01
N MET A 470 -13.68 -11.16 -3.02
CA MET A 470 -14.94 -10.52 -3.29
C MET A 470 -15.94 -10.97 -2.23
N GLU A 471 -16.08 -10.21 -1.17
CA GLU A 471 -17.26 -10.37 -0.34
C GLU A 471 -18.45 -9.88 -1.15
N ARG A 472 -19.33 -10.80 -1.54
CA ARG A 472 -20.71 -10.46 -1.88
C ARG A 472 -21.40 -10.10 -0.57
N THR A 473 -20.92 -9.08 0.10
CA THR A 473 -21.71 -8.45 1.13
C THR A 473 -22.79 -7.66 0.40
N ASP A 474 -24.02 -7.90 0.80
CA ASP A 474 -25.15 -6.95 0.67
C ASP A 474 -24.84 -5.66 1.46
N ASN A 475 -23.63 -5.17 1.42
CA ASN A 475 -23.15 -3.93 2.05
C ASN A 475 -23.50 -2.70 1.18
N LYS A 476 -24.60 -2.82 0.42
CA LYS A 476 -25.27 -1.62 -0.05
C LYS A 476 -25.60 -0.80 1.19
N GLN A 477 -25.01 0.36 1.29
CA GLN A 477 -25.39 1.28 2.37
C GLN A 477 -26.87 1.65 2.16
N PRO A 478 -27.68 1.61 3.23
CA PRO A 478 -29.05 2.04 3.09
C PRO A 478 -29.07 3.52 2.68
N VAL A 479 -29.94 3.88 1.70
CA VAL A 479 -30.10 5.26 1.26
C VAL A 479 -30.34 6.21 2.42
N GLY A 480 -29.79 7.41 2.34
CA GLY A 480 -29.99 8.47 3.33
C GLY A 480 -31.38 9.11 3.21
N VAL A 481 -31.76 9.85 4.25
CA VAL A 481 -33.01 10.59 4.31
C VAL A 481 -32.80 11.97 4.92
N MET A 482 -33.47 12.98 4.38
CA MET A 482 -33.48 14.33 4.95
C MET A 482 -34.86 14.98 4.79
N VAL A 483 -35.18 15.93 5.66
CA VAL A 483 -36.37 16.78 5.56
C VAL A 483 -36.02 18.00 4.71
N LEU A 484 -36.79 18.25 3.64
CA LEU A 484 -36.51 19.38 2.73
C LEU A 484 -37.03 20.72 3.23
N ASN A 485 -38.13 20.72 3.99
CA ASN A 485 -38.79 21.95 4.42
C ASN A 485 -38.02 22.58 5.57
N ARG A 486 -37.70 23.86 5.43
CA ARG A 486 -37.21 24.72 6.52
C ARG A 486 -38.41 25.40 7.21
N ASN A 487 -38.36 25.64 8.51
CA ASN A 487 -39.40 26.33 9.29
C ASN A 487 -40.76 25.58 9.26
N LEU A 488 -40.75 24.33 9.71
CA LEU A 488 -41.97 23.55 9.85
C LEU A 488 -42.91 24.14 10.90
N SER A 489 -44.17 24.29 10.56
CA SER A 489 -45.18 24.76 11.49
C SER A 489 -46.54 24.06 11.29
N ILE A 490 -47.25 23.86 12.39
CA ILE A 490 -48.63 23.32 12.40
C ILE A 490 -49.59 24.45 12.67
N GLN A 491 -50.55 24.71 11.77
CA GLN A 491 -51.59 25.72 11.94
C GLN A 491 -52.95 25.07 12.24
N SER A 492 -53.12 23.83 11.82
CA SER A 492 -54.25 22.96 12.13
C SER A 492 -53.68 21.65 12.63
N SER A 493 -54.45 20.67 13.03
CA SER A 493 -53.93 19.38 13.52
C SER A 493 -53.04 18.59 12.53
N ARG A 494 -52.65 19.17 11.38
CA ARG A 494 -51.92 18.47 10.31
C ARG A 494 -50.63 19.18 9.95
N LEU A 495 -49.53 18.37 9.74
CA LEU A 495 -48.25 18.80 9.24
C LEU A 495 -47.98 18.13 7.90
N ARG A 496 -47.72 18.92 6.85
CA ARG A 496 -47.30 18.44 5.52
C ARG A 496 -45.89 18.90 5.22
N PHE A 497 -45.03 17.98 4.78
CA PHE A 497 -43.64 18.27 4.42
C PHE A 497 -43.14 17.23 3.44
N TYR A 498 -41.95 17.49 2.88
CA TYR A 498 -41.28 16.56 1.97
C TYR A 498 -40.11 15.90 2.65
N LEU A 499 -40.05 14.56 2.59
CA LEU A 499 -38.83 13.79 2.80
C LEU A 499 -38.14 13.62 1.46
N LEU A 500 -36.81 13.74 1.45
CA LEU A 500 -35.94 13.43 0.33
C LEU A 500 -35.14 12.16 0.64
N GLN A 501 -35.24 11.19 -0.25
CA GLN A 501 -34.26 10.11 -0.32
C GLN A 501 -33.00 10.64 -1.00
N THR A 502 -31.87 10.68 -0.29
CA THR A 502 -30.66 11.41 -0.72
C THR A 502 -29.95 10.75 -1.90
N GLU A 503 -29.91 9.42 -1.95
CA GLU A 503 -29.32 8.63 -3.04
C GLU A 503 -30.39 7.80 -3.76
N ALA A 504 -30.19 7.53 -5.06
CA ALA A 504 -30.99 6.55 -5.79
C ALA A 504 -30.62 5.13 -5.33
N VAL A 505 -31.61 4.25 -5.19
CA VAL A 505 -31.35 2.81 -5.00
C VAL A 505 -30.70 2.28 -6.27
N ASN A 506 -29.52 1.66 -6.11
CA ASN A 506 -28.71 1.14 -7.20
C ASN A 506 -27.85 -0.04 -6.72
N MET A 507 -26.76 -0.34 -7.42
CA MET A 507 -25.83 -1.42 -7.04
C MET A 507 -25.07 -1.11 -5.74
N ASP A 508 -24.90 0.15 -5.35
CA ASP A 508 -24.11 0.61 -4.19
C ASP A 508 -24.99 1.04 -3.00
N ALA A 509 -26.27 1.37 -3.26
CA ALA A 509 -27.21 1.86 -2.27
C ALA A 509 -28.48 1.01 -2.24
N LYS A 510 -28.85 0.49 -1.05
CA LYS A 510 -30.06 -0.30 -0.85
C LYS A 510 -31.21 0.52 -0.28
N GLU A 511 -32.42 0.06 -0.54
CA GLU A 511 -33.63 0.61 0.05
C GLU A 511 -33.59 0.64 1.58
N ARG A 512 -34.35 1.57 2.14
CA ARG A 512 -34.50 1.71 3.59
C ARG A 512 -35.95 1.98 3.93
N THR A 513 -36.47 1.35 4.99
CA THR A 513 -37.77 1.68 5.54
C THR A 513 -37.59 2.54 6.79
N VAL A 514 -38.29 3.68 6.84
CA VAL A 514 -38.25 4.62 7.96
C VAL A 514 -39.63 4.85 8.54
N THR A 515 -39.68 5.20 9.83
CA THR A 515 -40.88 5.68 10.51
C THR A 515 -40.73 7.15 10.84
N VAL A 516 -41.79 7.91 10.66
CA VAL A 516 -41.83 9.36 10.84
C VAL A 516 -42.98 9.75 11.75
N GLY A 517 -42.72 10.59 12.74
CA GLY A 517 -43.73 11.07 13.66
C GLY A 517 -43.33 12.36 14.37
N LEU A 518 -44.27 13.04 15.01
CA LEU A 518 -44.05 14.19 15.88
C LEU A 518 -43.96 13.75 17.32
N TYR A 519 -43.02 14.37 18.02
CA TYR A 519 -42.68 14.05 19.41
C TYR A 519 -42.67 15.30 20.28
N HIS A 520 -43.13 15.15 21.52
CA HIS A 520 -42.98 16.08 22.60
C HIS A 520 -42.42 15.35 23.82
N ASN A 521 -41.26 15.76 24.36
CA ASN A 521 -40.59 15.12 25.48
C ASN A 521 -40.49 13.58 25.32
N ASP A 522 -40.01 13.14 24.16
CA ASP A 522 -39.85 11.72 23.76
C ASP A 522 -41.15 10.90 23.62
N GLN A 523 -42.32 11.52 23.83
CA GLN A 523 -43.61 10.88 23.58
C GLN A 523 -44.15 11.23 22.19
N ILE A 524 -44.70 10.24 21.50
CA ILE A 524 -45.36 10.43 20.21
C ILE A 524 -46.67 11.20 20.42
N VAL A 525 -46.87 12.26 19.64
CA VAL A 525 -48.04 13.12 19.69
C VAL A 525 -48.78 13.18 18.37
N SER A 526 -48.37 12.41 17.36
CA SER A 526 -49.01 12.35 16.04
C SER A 526 -49.20 10.93 15.56
N THR A 527 -49.91 10.79 14.41
CA THR A 527 -49.87 9.55 13.60
C THR A 527 -48.42 9.24 13.22
N ILE A 528 -48.07 7.95 13.16
CA ILE A 528 -46.80 7.47 12.62
C ILE A 528 -47.01 7.06 11.18
N LYS A 529 -46.08 7.48 10.30
CA LYS A 529 -46.02 7.02 8.93
C LYS A 529 -44.81 6.14 8.71
N THR A 530 -45.03 4.97 8.14
CA THR A 530 -43.97 4.10 7.64
C THR A 530 -43.76 4.37 6.15
N ILE A 531 -42.52 4.66 5.75
CA ILE A 531 -42.19 5.08 4.38
C ILE A 531 -41.04 4.22 3.88
N GLN A 532 -41.21 3.65 2.70
CA GLN A 532 -40.15 2.92 2.00
C GLN A 532 -39.41 3.87 1.08
N LEU A 533 -38.08 3.96 1.27
CA LEU A 533 -37.16 4.75 0.46
C LEU A 533 -36.54 3.81 -0.58
N ASP A 534 -37.24 3.59 -1.70
CA ASP A 534 -36.91 2.62 -2.75
C ASP A 534 -36.72 3.23 -4.14
N LYS A 535 -36.70 4.55 -4.23
CA LYS A 535 -36.62 5.27 -5.49
C LYS A 535 -35.28 5.05 -6.19
N THR A 536 -35.34 4.68 -7.47
CA THR A 536 -34.16 4.45 -8.36
C THR A 536 -33.90 5.62 -9.29
N ALA A 537 -34.75 6.64 -9.31
CA ALA A 537 -34.64 7.79 -10.22
C ALA A 537 -33.35 8.60 -9.92
N PRO A 538 -32.59 9.02 -10.96
CA PRO A 538 -31.39 9.84 -10.78
C PRO A 538 -31.71 11.25 -10.25
N SER A 539 -32.87 11.83 -10.65
CA SER A 539 -33.26 13.18 -10.25
C SER A 539 -33.68 13.25 -8.80
N LEU A 540 -33.23 14.30 -8.09
CA LEU A 540 -33.63 14.58 -6.70
C LEU A 540 -35.14 14.85 -6.60
N ASP A 541 -35.74 15.47 -7.61
CA ASP A 541 -37.18 15.81 -7.62
C ASP A 541 -38.05 14.57 -7.60
N ASP A 542 -37.65 13.52 -8.30
CA ASP A 542 -38.40 12.26 -8.37
C ASP A 542 -38.27 11.42 -7.09
N ARG A 543 -37.30 11.76 -6.24
CA ARG A 543 -37.06 11.08 -4.96
C ARG A 543 -37.69 11.79 -3.75
N LYS A 544 -38.42 12.88 -3.98
CA LYS A 544 -39.20 13.55 -2.94
C LYS A 544 -40.47 12.74 -2.61
N ILE A 545 -40.81 12.67 -1.34
CA ILE A 545 -41.96 11.94 -0.82
C ILE A 545 -42.73 12.90 0.07
N LEU A 546 -43.99 13.16 -0.29
CA LEU A 546 -44.89 13.98 0.52
C LEU A 546 -45.36 13.18 1.73
N VAL A 547 -45.17 13.73 2.91
CA VAL A 547 -45.61 13.16 4.18
C VAL A 547 -46.66 14.05 4.82
N ASP A 548 -47.71 13.44 5.31
CA ASP A 548 -48.83 14.11 6.02
C ASP A 548 -49.02 13.43 7.37
N LEU A 549 -48.76 14.15 8.46
CA LEU A 549 -48.92 13.71 9.87
C LEU A 549 -50.07 14.47 10.51
N THR A 550 -50.85 13.77 11.36
CA THR A 550 -51.94 14.37 12.12
C THR A 550 -51.65 14.24 13.62
N LEU A 551 -51.87 15.31 14.38
CA LEU A 551 -51.76 15.26 15.85
C LEU A 551 -52.87 14.36 16.41
N ASN A 552 -52.49 13.45 17.33
CA ASN A 552 -53.41 12.51 17.97
C ASN A 552 -54.01 13.08 19.26
N LYS A 553 -53.40 14.14 19.80
CA LYS A 553 -53.83 14.79 21.06
C LYS A 553 -53.42 16.25 21.04
N HIS A 554 -54.11 17.03 21.82
CA HIS A 554 -53.75 18.43 22.10
C HIS A 554 -52.44 18.48 22.88
N VAL A 555 -51.51 19.36 22.50
CA VAL A 555 -50.20 19.54 23.13
C VAL A 555 -50.01 21.00 23.43
N GLU A 556 -49.85 21.32 24.72
CA GLU A 556 -49.72 22.68 25.22
C GLU A 556 -48.30 23.30 24.99
N SER A 557 -47.47 22.67 24.17
CA SER A 557 -46.15 23.16 23.83
C SER A 557 -46.10 23.84 22.47
N ASN A 558 -45.46 25.00 22.40
CA ASN A 558 -45.21 25.70 21.15
C ASN A 558 -44.14 25.07 20.27
N LEU A 559 -43.42 24.08 20.80
CA LEU A 559 -42.34 23.41 20.08
C LEU A 559 -42.50 21.88 20.14
N LEU A 560 -42.57 21.28 18.97
CA LEU A 560 -42.57 19.85 18.76
C LEU A 560 -41.31 19.46 17.97
N GLN A 561 -41.01 18.17 17.94
CA GLN A 561 -39.90 17.63 17.14
C GLN A 561 -40.43 16.60 16.12
N LEU A 562 -40.14 16.86 14.85
CA LEU A 562 -40.26 15.85 13.81
C LEU A 562 -39.05 14.92 13.90
N ARG A 563 -39.27 13.61 14.03
CA ARG A 563 -38.19 12.61 14.09
C ARG A 563 -38.42 11.50 13.09
N VAL A 564 -37.33 11.07 12.47
CA VAL A 564 -37.29 9.98 11.50
C VAL A 564 -36.40 8.87 12.07
N TYR A 565 -36.94 7.65 12.20
CA TYR A 565 -36.24 6.49 12.72
C TYR A 565 -36.18 5.37 11.68
N ILE A 566 -35.29 4.40 11.88
CA ILE A 566 -35.29 3.15 11.11
C ILE A 566 -36.49 2.31 11.59
N ALA A 567 -37.30 1.80 10.67
CA ALA A 567 -38.59 1.13 11.00
C ALA A 567 -38.48 -0.13 11.88
N ARG A 568 -37.31 -0.73 12.00
CA ARG A 568 -37.05 -1.94 12.82
C ARG A 568 -36.31 -1.63 14.13
N ASP A 569 -35.99 -0.38 14.39
CA ASP A 569 -35.25 0.01 15.58
C ASP A 569 -36.21 0.18 16.76
N THR A 570 -36.34 -0.87 17.57
CA THR A 570 -37.24 -0.88 18.74
C THR A 570 -36.73 -0.05 19.91
N GLY A 571 -35.49 0.48 19.82
CA GLY A 571 -34.82 1.19 20.91
C GLY A 571 -34.96 2.70 20.92
N MET A 572 -35.49 3.36 19.87
CA MET A 572 -35.71 4.83 19.73
C MET A 572 -34.56 5.74 20.18
N LEU A 573 -33.32 5.25 20.22
CA LEU A 573 -32.21 5.98 20.86
C LEU A 573 -31.63 7.09 19.99
N ASN A 574 -31.58 6.93 18.65
CA ASN A 574 -31.00 7.94 17.75
C ASN A 574 -31.80 8.08 16.45
N PRO A 575 -32.55 9.19 16.25
CA PRO A 575 -33.24 9.44 15.00
C PRO A 575 -32.22 9.71 13.87
N LEU A 576 -32.54 9.24 12.66
CA LEU A 576 -31.78 9.55 11.43
C LEU A 576 -31.83 11.03 11.09
N CYS A 577 -32.97 11.67 11.40
CA CYS A 577 -33.20 13.09 11.18
C CYS A 577 -34.08 13.65 12.31
N ARG A 578 -33.80 14.88 12.73
CA ARG A 578 -34.55 15.60 13.76
C ARG A 578 -34.73 17.05 13.34
N GLU A 579 -35.99 17.54 13.28
CA GLU A 579 -36.33 18.91 12.94
C GLU A 579 -37.30 19.50 13.97
N ASN A 580 -37.16 20.77 14.25
CA ASN A 580 -38.08 21.51 15.13
C ASN A 580 -39.33 21.93 14.34
N VAL A 581 -40.49 21.81 14.98
CA VAL A 581 -41.78 22.15 14.43
C VAL A 581 -42.49 23.10 15.35
N THR A 582 -42.85 24.30 14.86
CA THR A 582 -43.59 25.28 15.64
C THR A 582 -45.09 24.85 15.68
N ASN A 583 -45.62 24.74 16.88
CA ASN A 583 -47.02 24.40 17.09
C ASN A 583 -47.84 25.69 17.30
N ASN A 584 -48.58 26.13 16.25
CA ASN A 584 -49.43 27.31 16.25
C ASN A 584 -50.90 26.97 16.53
N THR A 585 -51.23 25.74 16.88
CA THR A 585 -52.60 25.34 17.23
C THR A 585 -53.12 25.97 18.52
N LEU A 586 -52.27 26.63 19.29
CA LEU A 586 -52.58 27.29 20.53
C LEU A 586 -53.09 28.74 20.36
N ILE A 587 -53.08 29.30 19.16
CA ILE A 587 -53.38 30.74 18.90
C ILE A 587 -54.88 30.99 18.69
N GLU A 588 -55.74 29.97 18.64
CA GLU A 588 -57.17 30.12 18.33
C GLU A 588 -58.13 30.17 19.56
N GLN A 589 -57.65 30.37 20.78
CA GLN A 589 -58.54 30.38 21.98
C GLN A 589 -58.62 31.65 22.80
N ASP A 590 -58.03 32.78 22.36
CA ASP A 590 -58.25 34.04 23.02
C ASP A 590 -58.73 35.12 22.04
N ASP A 591 -60.01 35.03 21.60
CA ASP A 591 -60.82 36.16 21.18
C ASP A 591 -62.25 35.66 20.90
N PHE A 592 -63.05 35.55 22.00
CA PHE A 592 -64.48 35.93 22.01
C PHE A 592 -65.02 35.92 23.42
#